data_76da8c106a5b6f05cd16426accc021bf
#
_entry.id   76da8c106a5b6f05cd16426accc021bf
#
_cell.length_a   1.000
_cell.length_b   1.000
_cell.length_c   1.000
_cell.angle_alpha   90.00
_cell.angle_beta   90.00
_cell.angle_gamma   90.00
#
_symmetry.space_group_name_H-M   'P 1'
#
loop_
_entity.id
_entity.type
_entity.pdbx_description
1 polymer ?
#
loop_
_entity_poly.entity_id
_entity_poly.type
_entity_poly.pdbx_seq_one_letter_code
_entity_poly.pdbx_strand_id
1 'polypeptide(L)'
;MLNWLRGRISGVQEALGRAASSVMPNPSAWTILGFLLSVFAGLAYWAGPPWAGGLLMLASGFMDVVDGAVARTTGRTSKAGAFLDSTLDRFAEIAAYAGIAAGSRAPQLIVVLALALSLMVSYTRARFESLSGERPRGLEVGERAERLLALGILSALGFLEVGILLVLALALETSVERFVLYERALRRAT
;
A
#
# COMPACT_ATOMS: atom_id res chain seq x y z
N MET A 1 26.74 -9.12 0.13
CA MET A 1 25.46 -9.80 0.41
C MET A 1 24.25 -9.10 -0.22
N LEU A 2 24.08 -7.80 -0.12
CA LEU A 2 22.94 -7.05 -0.70
C LEU A 2 22.80 -7.16 -2.23
N ASN A 3 23.88 -7.21 -2.98
CA ASN A 3 23.82 -7.31 -4.44
C ASN A 3 23.31 -8.66 -4.96
N TRP A 4 23.58 -9.75 -4.25
CA TRP A 4 23.03 -11.08 -4.57
C TRP A 4 21.52 -11.15 -4.32
N LEU A 5 21.05 -10.55 -3.19
CA LEU A 5 19.62 -10.46 -2.87
C LEU A 5 18.87 -9.62 -3.91
N ARG A 6 19.43 -8.48 -4.30
CA ARG A 6 18.87 -7.61 -5.37
C ARG A 6 18.75 -8.35 -6.70
N GLY A 7 19.79 -9.12 -7.09
CA GLY A 7 19.75 -9.91 -8.32
C GLY A 7 18.68 -11.00 -8.31
N ARG A 8 18.44 -11.66 -7.17
CA ARG A 8 17.36 -12.65 -7.04
C ARG A 8 15.97 -12.01 -7.08
N ILE A 9 15.80 -10.91 -6.37
CA ILE A 9 14.52 -10.17 -6.35
C ILE A 9 14.20 -9.65 -7.76
N SER A 10 15.18 -9.10 -8.48
CA SER A 10 14.97 -8.63 -9.86
C SER A 10 14.62 -9.77 -10.81
N GLY A 11 15.26 -10.93 -10.68
CA GLY A 11 14.94 -12.12 -11.49
C GLY A 11 13.52 -12.66 -11.25
N VAL A 12 13.08 -12.69 -9.98
CA VAL A 12 11.71 -13.10 -9.65
C VAL A 12 10.68 -12.09 -10.17
N GLN A 13 10.94 -10.80 -10.01
CA GLN A 13 10.06 -9.75 -10.53
C GLN A 13 9.96 -9.79 -12.06
N GLU A 14 11.06 -10.05 -12.75
CA GLU A 14 11.07 -10.18 -14.20
C GLU A 14 10.32 -11.42 -14.68
N ALA A 15 10.49 -12.57 -14.01
CA ALA A 15 9.75 -13.79 -14.31
C ALA A 15 8.24 -13.60 -14.08
N LEU A 16 7.87 -12.96 -12.95
CA LEU A 16 6.49 -12.61 -12.64
C LEU A 16 5.91 -11.67 -13.70
N GLY A 17 6.66 -10.63 -14.08
CA GLY A 17 6.24 -9.67 -15.11
C GLY A 17 6.02 -10.33 -16.48
N ARG A 18 6.91 -11.23 -16.89
CA ARG A 18 6.73 -12.01 -18.15
C ARG A 18 5.50 -12.91 -18.09
N ALA A 19 5.33 -13.66 -17.01
CA ALA A 19 4.18 -14.53 -16.84
C ALA A 19 2.86 -13.75 -16.80
N ALA A 20 2.80 -12.67 -16.04
CA ALA A 20 1.60 -11.83 -15.94
C ALA A 20 1.31 -11.08 -17.26
N SER A 21 2.33 -10.58 -17.96
CA SER A 21 2.15 -9.88 -19.23
C SER A 21 1.66 -10.76 -20.37
N SER A 22 1.91 -12.08 -20.31
CA SER A 22 1.34 -13.04 -21.28
C SER A 22 -0.17 -13.21 -21.12
N VAL A 23 -0.71 -12.99 -19.90
CA VAL A 23 -2.15 -13.04 -19.62
C VAL A 23 -2.78 -11.67 -19.88
N MET A 24 -2.18 -10.62 -19.35
CA MET A 24 -2.71 -9.26 -19.47
C MET A 24 -1.56 -8.24 -19.54
N PRO A 25 -1.24 -7.75 -20.76
CA PRO A 25 -0.05 -6.91 -20.98
C PRO A 25 -0.22 -5.45 -20.55
N ASN A 26 -1.40 -5.04 -20.09
CA ASN A 26 -1.69 -3.70 -19.61
C ASN A 26 -1.49 -3.61 -18.08
N PRO A 27 -0.47 -2.87 -17.57
CA PRO A 27 -0.24 -2.73 -16.14
C PRO A 27 -1.46 -2.16 -15.40
N SER A 28 -2.12 -1.15 -15.96
CA SER A 28 -3.28 -0.50 -15.34
C SER A 28 -4.45 -1.45 -15.08
N ALA A 29 -4.57 -2.53 -15.86
CA ALA A 29 -5.60 -3.52 -15.63
C ALA A 29 -5.33 -4.34 -14.35
N TRP A 30 -4.06 -4.60 -14.04
CA TRP A 30 -3.65 -5.23 -12.77
C TRP A 30 -3.88 -4.29 -11.57
N THR A 31 -3.57 -3.00 -11.73
CA THR A 31 -3.87 -1.98 -10.72
C THR A 31 -5.36 -1.92 -10.40
N ILE A 32 -6.23 -1.90 -11.45
CA ILE A 32 -7.69 -1.91 -11.28
C ILE A 32 -8.16 -3.20 -10.60
N LEU A 33 -7.60 -4.35 -10.98
CA LEU A 33 -7.93 -5.63 -10.35
C LEU A 33 -7.55 -5.62 -8.86
N GLY A 34 -6.37 -5.09 -8.50
CA GLY A 34 -5.95 -4.89 -7.12
C GLY A 34 -6.92 -4.02 -6.34
N PHE A 35 -7.35 -2.89 -6.91
CA PHE A 35 -8.37 -2.03 -6.33
C PHE A 35 -9.70 -2.76 -6.09
N LEU A 36 -10.20 -3.50 -7.09
CA LEU A 36 -11.45 -4.26 -6.95
C LEU A 36 -11.36 -5.32 -5.84
N LEU A 37 -10.22 -6.02 -5.74
CA LEU A 37 -9.97 -6.96 -4.64
C LEU A 37 -10.03 -6.26 -3.27
N SER A 38 -9.52 -5.03 -3.17
CA SER A 38 -9.60 -4.25 -1.94
C SER A 38 -11.03 -3.80 -1.60
N VAL A 39 -11.85 -3.48 -2.61
CA VAL A 39 -13.29 -3.22 -2.43
C VAL A 39 -13.99 -4.48 -1.90
N PHE A 40 -13.70 -5.63 -2.49
CA PHE A 40 -14.23 -6.90 -1.98
C PHE A 40 -13.72 -7.25 -0.59
N ALA A 41 -12.47 -6.88 -0.24
CA ALA A 41 -11.97 -7.00 1.12
C ALA A 41 -12.81 -6.14 2.10
N GLY A 42 -13.13 -4.91 1.71
CA GLY A 42 -14.02 -4.04 2.47
C GLY A 42 -15.40 -4.65 2.70
N LEU A 43 -16.01 -5.22 1.65
CA LEU A 43 -17.30 -5.92 1.75
C LEU A 43 -17.21 -7.15 2.67
N ALA A 44 -16.11 -7.90 2.60
CA ALA A 44 -15.89 -9.05 3.48
C ALA A 44 -15.67 -8.62 4.95
N TYR A 45 -14.99 -7.51 5.20
CA TYR A 45 -14.88 -6.93 6.54
C TYR A 45 -16.22 -6.45 7.08
N TRP A 46 -17.06 -5.88 6.22
CA TRP A 46 -18.40 -5.41 6.61
C TRP A 46 -19.35 -6.56 6.92
N ALA A 47 -19.59 -7.45 5.96
CA ALA A 47 -20.68 -8.42 6.00
C ALA A 47 -20.24 -9.88 6.13
N GLY A 48 -18.94 -10.16 5.98
CA GLY A 48 -18.37 -11.50 5.99
C GLY A 48 -17.41 -11.75 7.17
N PRO A 49 -16.68 -12.87 7.13
CA PRO A 49 -15.69 -13.16 8.14
C PRO A 49 -14.41 -12.33 7.91
N PRO A 50 -13.80 -11.73 8.97
CA PRO A 50 -12.61 -10.87 8.85
C PRO A 50 -11.41 -11.54 8.15
N TRP A 51 -11.23 -12.85 8.31
CA TRP A 51 -10.15 -13.58 7.64
C TRP A 51 -10.25 -13.52 6.11
N ALA A 52 -11.47 -13.54 5.56
CA ALA A 52 -11.67 -13.40 4.11
C ALA A 52 -11.27 -11.99 3.63
N GLY A 53 -11.60 -10.95 4.40
CA GLY A 53 -11.12 -9.59 4.14
C GLY A 53 -9.60 -9.51 4.14
N GLY A 54 -8.95 -10.16 5.12
CA GLY A 54 -7.48 -10.24 5.19
C GLY A 54 -6.85 -10.89 3.97
N LEU A 55 -7.37 -12.04 3.53
CA LEU A 55 -6.87 -12.73 2.33
C LEU A 55 -7.07 -11.91 1.05
N LEU A 56 -8.23 -11.27 0.89
CA LEU A 56 -8.49 -10.40 -0.26
C LEU A 56 -7.58 -9.15 -0.26
N MET A 57 -7.27 -8.62 0.92
CA MET A 57 -6.35 -7.50 1.06
C MET A 57 -4.91 -7.91 0.69
N LEU A 58 -4.45 -9.09 1.11
CA LEU A 58 -3.16 -9.62 0.70
C LEU A 58 -3.10 -9.88 -0.81
N ALA A 59 -4.18 -10.40 -1.40
CA ALA A 59 -4.29 -10.58 -2.84
C ALA A 59 -4.25 -9.22 -3.58
N SER A 60 -4.91 -8.18 -3.07
CA SER A 60 -4.82 -6.82 -3.59
C SER A 60 -3.37 -6.31 -3.60
N GLY A 61 -2.66 -6.44 -2.47
CA GLY A 61 -1.25 -6.04 -2.39
C GLY A 61 -0.33 -6.84 -3.32
N PHE A 62 -0.66 -8.11 -3.59
CA PHE A 62 0.07 -8.89 -4.58
C PHE A 62 -0.15 -8.35 -6.01
N MET A 63 -1.35 -7.86 -6.34
CA MET A 63 -1.61 -7.24 -7.65
C MET A 63 -0.78 -5.97 -7.87
N ASP A 64 -0.50 -5.17 -6.82
CA ASP A 64 0.40 -4.01 -6.92
C ASP A 64 1.84 -4.44 -7.28
N VAL A 65 2.31 -5.56 -6.75
CA VAL A 65 3.62 -6.12 -7.12
C VAL A 65 3.62 -6.57 -8.60
N VAL A 66 2.51 -7.16 -9.04
CA VAL A 66 2.34 -7.65 -10.40
C VAL A 66 2.31 -6.50 -11.40
N ASP A 67 1.52 -5.44 -11.16
CA ASP A 67 1.39 -4.31 -12.10
C ASP A 67 2.73 -3.60 -12.32
N GLY A 68 3.48 -3.36 -11.24
CA GLY A 68 4.83 -2.83 -11.32
C GLY A 68 5.81 -3.73 -12.08
N ALA A 69 5.70 -5.06 -11.91
CA ALA A 69 6.50 -6.02 -12.65
C ALA A 69 6.15 -6.02 -14.15
N VAL A 70 4.85 -6.01 -14.49
CA VAL A 70 4.36 -5.92 -15.88
C VAL A 70 4.80 -4.61 -16.53
N ALA A 71 4.65 -3.47 -15.83
CA ALA A 71 5.05 -2.16 -16.36
C ALA A 71 6.53 -2.12 -16.74
N ARG A 72 7.40 -2.66 -15.88
CA ARG A 72 8.86 -2.75 -16.14
C ARG A 72 9.18 -3.69 -17.28
N THR A 73 8.59 -4.88 -17.29
CA THR A 73 8.89 -5.93 -18.30
C THR A 73 8.38 -5.55 -19.68
N THR A 74 7.25 -4.85 -19.78
CA THR A 74 6.67 -4.42 -21.07
C THR A 74 7.16 -3.04 -21.53
N GLY A 75 7.98 -2.33 -20.73
CA GLY A 75 8.40 -0.96 -21.02
C GLY A 75 7.27 0.07 -20.98
N ARG A 76 6.12 -0.26 -20.36
CA ARG A 76 4.92 0.60 -20.30
C ARG A 76 4.85 1.43 -19.00
N THR A 77 5.99 1.86 -18.49
CA THR A 77 6.03 2.81 -17.38
C THR A 77 5.59 4.20 -17.86
N SER A 78 4.65 4.85 -17.17
CA SER A 78 4.18 6.17 -17.52
C SER A 78 3.78 6.99 -16.31
N LYS A 79 3.82 8.32 -16.43
CA LYS A 79 3.35 9.22 -15.37
C LYS A 79 1.86 9.02 -15.06
N ALA A 80 1.06 8.79 -16.10
CA ALA A 80 -0.38 8.51 -15.94
C ALA A 80 -0.62 7.18 -15.21
N GLY A 81 0.15 6.13 -15.51
CA GLY A 81 0.09 4.86 -14.80
C GLY A 81 0.47 5.00 -13.33
N ALA A 82 1.56 5.72 -13.03
CA ALA A 82 1.98 5.98 -11.66
C ALA A 82 0.95 6.82 -10.86
N PHE A 83 0.27 7.77 -11.52
CA PHE A 83 -0.81 8.53 -10.92
C PHE A 83 -2.03 7.64 -10.62
N LEU A 84 -2.44 6.82 -11.59
CA LEU A 84 -3.55 5.87 -11.43
C LEU A 84 -3.29 4.92 -10.27
N ASP A 85 -2.13 4.27 -10.25
CA ASP A 85 -1.69 3.35 -9.21
C ASP A 85 -1.74 4.03 -7.84
N SER A 86 -1.01 5.13 -7.67
CA SER A 86 -0.97 5.83 -6.41
C SER A 86 -2.32 6.34 -5.93
N THR A 87 -3.25 6.66 -6.82
CA THR A 87 -4.60 7.14 -6.47
C THR A 87 -5.50 5.98 -6.08
N LEU A 88 -5.52 4.90 -6.87
CA LEU A 88 -6.32 3.71 -6.56
C LEU A 88 -5.87 3.03 -5.27
N ASP A 89 -4.60 3.10 -4.94
CA ASP A 89 -4.05 2.69 -3.65
C ASP A 89 -4.76 3.33 -2.46
N ARG A 90 -5.03 4.64 -2.53
CA ARG A 90 -5.72 5.37 -1.44
C ARG A 90 -7.19 5.01 -1.38
N PHE A 91 -7.84 4.88 -2.53
CA PHE A 91 -9.22 4.38 -2.58
C PHE A 91 -9.33 2.94 -2.08
N ALA A 92 -8.34 2.09 -2.34
CA ALA A 92 -8.25 0.73 -1.82
C ALA A 92 -8.17 0.71 -0.28
N GLU A 93 -7.29 1.55 0.31
CA GLU A 93 -7.23 1.71 1.76
C GLU A 93 -8.58 2.21 2.32
N ILE A 94 -9.17 3.24 1.73
CA ILE A 94 -10.47 3.77 2.16
C ILE A 94 -11.55 2.69 2.12
N ALA A 95 -11.64 1.91 1.05
CA ALA A 95 -12.65 0.85 0.90
C ALA A 95 -12.51 -0.23 1.98
N ALA A 96 -11.27 -0.71 2.24
CA ALA A 96 -11.01 -1.71 3.26
C ALA A 96 -11.37 -1.20 4.68
N TYR A 97 -10.89 0.00 5.04
CA TYR A 97 -11.14 0.58 6.36
C TYR A 97 -12.61 0.96 6.57
N ALA A 98 -13.29 1.44 5.52
CA ALA A 98 -14.73 1.67 5.56
C ALA A 98 -15.51 0.38 5.87
N GLY A 99 -15.11 -0.73 5.28
CA GLY A 99 -15.69 -2.04 5.58
C GLY A 99 -15.46 -2.48 7.02
N ILE A 100 -14.25 -2.29 7.55
CA ILE A 100 -13.93 -2.60 8.95
C ILE A 100 -14.78 -1.75 9.90
N ALA A 101 -14.89 -0.45 9.65
CA ALA A 101 -15.70 0.46 10.45
C ALA A 101 -17.18 0.12 10.38
N ALA A 102 -17.73 -0.12 9.18
CA ALA A 102 -19.14 -0.47 8.98
C ALA A 102 -19.51 -1.81 9.60
N GLY A 103 -18.61 -2.78 9.59
CA GLY A 103 -18.79 -4.08 10.22
C GLY A 103 -18.65 -4.07 11.75
N SER A 104 -18.30 -2.92 12.35
CA SER A 104 -18.04 -2.77 13.79
C SER A 104 -17.05 -3.81 14.33
N ARG A 105 -16.06 -4.17 13.51
CA ARG A 105 -15.08 -5.24 13.80
C ARG A 105 -13.90 -4.78 14.66
N ALA A 106 -13.79 -3.46 14.85
CA ALA A 106 -12.82 -2.81 15.73
C ALA A 106 -13.41 -1.45 16.20
N PRO A 107 -12.87 -0.82 17.27
CA PRO A 107 -13.32 0.49 17.70
C PRO A 107 -13.23 1.51 16.56
N GLN A 108 -14.36 2.11 16.19
CA GLN A 108 -14.47 2.95 14.99
C GLN A 108 -13.47 4.12 14.99
N LEU A 109 -13.24 4.75 16.15
CA LEU A 109 -12.27 5.83 16.28
C LEU A 109 -10.86 5.37 15.90
N ILE A 110 -10.46 4.16 16.33
CA ILE A 110 -9.13 3.59 16.02
C ILE A 110 -9.02 3.34 14.52
N VAL A 111 -10.07 2.81 13.89
CA VAL A 111 -10.11 2.56 12.44
C VAL A 111 -9.97 3.88 11.65
N VAL A 112 -10.71 4.92 12.06
CA VAL A 112 -10.66 6.25 11.42
C VAL A 112 -9.27 6.88 11.58
N LEU A 113 -8.67 6.82 12.77
CA LEU A 113 -7.32 7.35 13.01
C LEU A 113 -6.26 6.58 12.22
N ALA A 114 -6.36 5.24 12.15
CA ALA A 114 -5.44 4.42 11.37
C ALA A 114 -5.50 4.77 9.87
N LEU A 115 -6.71 4.95 9.32
CA LEU A 115 -6.89 5.40 7.94
C LEU A 115 -6.33 6.81 7.72
N ALA A 116 -6.71 7.77 8.57
CA ALA A 116 -6.29 9.16 8.43
C ALA A 116 -4.75 9.29 8.45
N LEU A 117 -4.09 8.63 9.42
CA LEU A 117 -2.63 8.64 9.49
C LEU A 117 -1.97 7.88 8.32
N SER A 118 -2.55 6.77 7.86
CA SER A 118 -2.09 6.06 6.65
C SER A 118 -2.12 6.95 5.41
N LEU A 119 -3.17 7.75 5.24
CA LEU A 119 -3.27 8.72 4.15
C LEU A 119 -2.27 9.87 4.34
N MET A 120 -2.02 10.33 5.58
CA MET A 120 -1.03 11.36 5.89
C MET A 120 0.40 10.92 5.57
N VAL A 121 0.76 9.66 5.85
CA VAL A 121 2.06 9.08 5.43
C VAL A 121 2.26 9.23 3.92
N SER A 122 1.23 8.95 3.14
CA SER A 122 1.28 9.06 1.68
C SER A 122 1.28 10.50 1.20
N TYR A 123 0.46 11.36 1.81
CA TYR A 123 0.36 12.79 1.47
C TYR A 123 1.68 13.53 1.76
N THR A 124 2.27 13.32 2.93
CA THR A 124 3.52 14.01 3.32
C THR A 124 4.65 13.69 2.34
N ARG A 125 4.76 12.43 1.89
CA ARG A 125 5.73 12.05 0.87
C ARG A 125 5.46 12.73 -0.47
N ALA A 126 4.23 12.65 -0.98
CA ALA A 126 3.86 13.27 -2.25
C ALA A 126 4.08 14.80 -2.21
N ARG A 127 3.78 15.43 -1.06
CA ARG A 127 3.98 16.86 -0.87
C ARG A 127 5.46 17.23 -0.83
N PHE A 128 6.28 16.44 -0.15
CA PHE A 128 7.73 16.64 -0.13
C PHE A 128 8.33 16.52 -1.54
N GLU A 129 8.01 15.43 -2.26
CA GLU A 129 8.48 15.22 -3.65
C GLU A 129 8.05 16.37 -4.58
N SER A 130 6.84 16.91 -4.38
CA SER A 130 6.33 18.06 -5.15
C SER A 130 7.09 19.37 -4.88
N LEU A 131 7.56 19.59 -3.64
CA LEU A 131 8.25 20.82 -3.24
C LEU A 131 9.75 20.74 -3.49
N SER A 132 10.38 19.60 -3.25
CA SER A 132 11.83 19.40 -3.39
C SER A 132 12.26 19.00 -4.80
N GLY A 133 11.36 18.41 -5.59
CA GLY A 133 11.71 17.77 -6.86
C GLY A 133 12.51 16.46 -6.68
N GLU A 134 12.77 16.04 -5.46
CA GLU A 134 13.58 14.87 -5.13
C GLU A 134 12.75 13.80 -4.42
N ARG A 135 13.15 12.54 -4.61
CA ARG A 135 12.62 11.45 -3.79
C ARG A 135 13.32 11.42 -2.44
N PRO A 136 12.59 11.21 -1.33
CA PRO A 136 13.20 11.06 -0.02
C PRO A 136 14.22 9.92 -0.02
N ARG A 137 15.33 10.13 0.70
CA ARG A 137 16.39 9.12 0.88
C ARG A 137 16.28 8.58 2.30
N GLY A 138 16.18 7.28 2.46
CA GLY A 138 16.21 6.61 3.77
C GLY A 138 15.47 5.27 3.73
N LEU A 139 15.67 4.49 4.78
CA LEU A 139 14.81 3.34 5.11
C LEU A 139 13.63 3.91 5.89
N GLU A 140 12.48 3.93 5.28
CA GLU A 140 11.24 4.35 5.92
C GLU A 140 10.50 3.10 6.37
N VAL A 141 10.28 2.96 7.67
CA VAL A 141 9.45 1.90 8.26
C VAL A 141 8.00 2.36 8.23
N GLY A 142 7.05 1.44 8.09
CA GLY A 142 5.62 1.76 8.06
C GLY A 142 5.11 2.27 6.71
N GLU A 143 5.81 1.93 5.64
CA GLU A 143 5.33 2.13 4.26
C GLU A 143 3.98 1.41 4.04
N ARG A 144 3.25 1.80 2.99
CA ARG A 144 1.95 1.20 2.67
C ARG A 144 1.99 -0.32 2.59
N ALA A 145 3.02 -0.89 1.97
CA ALA A 145 3.14 -2.33 1.82
C ALA A 145 3.24 -3.05 3.17
N GLU A 146 4.00 -2.50 4.12
CA GLU A 146 4.16 -3.08 5.46
C GLU A 146 2.85 -3.01 6.25
N ARG A 147 2.13 -1.88 6.19
CA ARG A 147 0.82 -1.73 6.85
C ARG A 147 -0.23 -2.67 6.24
N LEU A 148 -0.24 -2.80 4.90
CA LEU A 148 -1.15 -3.72 4.19
C LEU A 148 -0.86 -5.17 4.57
N LEU A 149 0.41 -5.57 4.60
CA LEU A 149 0.82 -6.91 5.01
C LEU A 149 0.45 -7.18 6.47
N ALA A 150 0.73 -6.25 7.39
CA ALA A 150 0.40 -6.38 8.80
C ALA A 150 -1.11 -6.56 9.00
N LEU A 151 -1.93 -5.69 8.40
CA LEU A 151 -3.38 -5.78 8.49
C LEU A 151 -3.91 -7.07 7.84
N GLY A 152 -3.44 -7.37 6.63
CA GLY A 152 -3.91 -8.53 5.88
C GLY A 152 -3.58 -9.85 6.58
N ILE A 153 -2.34 -10.03 7.03
CA ILE A 153 -1.90 -11.26 7.73
C ILE A 153 -2.64 -11.42 9.05
N LEU A 154 -2.66 -10.37 9.89
CA LEU A 154 -3.30 -10.46 11.19
C LEU A 154 -4.82 -10.68 11.07
N SER A 155 -5.47 -10.05 10.09
CA SER A 155 -6.89 -10.31 9.80
C SER A 155 -7.13 -11.74 9.31
N ALA A 156 -6.29 -12.26 8.43
CA ALA A 156 -6.39 -13.63 7.92
C ALA A 156 -6.22 -14.68 9.04
N LEU A 157 -5.42 -14.34 10.06
CA LEU A 157 -5.23 -15.17 11.26
C LEU A 157 -6.31 -14.95 12.34
N GLY A 158 -7.28 -14.08 12.11
CA GLY A 158 -8.37 -13.77 13.07
C GLY A 158 -8.05 -12.66 14.09
N PHE A 159 -6.91 -11.98 13.96
CA PHE A 159 -6.45 -10.93 14.87
C PHE A 159 -6.63 -9.52 14.27
N LEU A 160 -7.79 -9.24 13.68
CA LEU A 160 -8.06 -7.95 13.01
C LEU A 160 -7.81 -6.74 13.90
N GLU A 161 -8.26 -6.76 15.16
CA GLU A 161 -8.08 -5.62 16.07
C GLU A 161 -6.61 -5.34 16.35
N VAL A 162 -5.81 -6.38 16.53
CA VAL A 162 -4.34 -6.26 16.69
C VAL A 162 -3.73 -5.68 15.42
N GLY A 163 -4.21 -6.10 14.24
CA GLY A 163 -3.78 -5.59 12.94
C GLY A 163 -4.02 -4.08 12.82
N ILE A 164 -5.21 -3.61 13.18
CA ILE A 164 -5.56 -2.17 13.13
C ILE A 164 -4.71 -1.36 14.12
N LEU A 165 -4.49 -1.87 15.34
CA LEU A 165 -3.65 -1.20 16.33
C LEU A 165 -2.20 -1.11 15.87
N LEU A 166 -1.67 -2.17 15.27
CA LEU A 166 -0.32 -2.16 14.71
C LEU A 166 -0.21 -1.16 13.55
N VAL A 167 -1.18 -1.13 12.64
CA VAL A 167 -1.21 -0.15 11.56
C VAL A 167 -1.27 1.27 12.10
N LEU A 168 -2.11 1.53 13.12
CA LEU A 168 -2.19 2.84 13.77
C LEU A 168 -0.83 3.27 14.32
N ALA A 169 -0.14 2.38 15.03
CA ALA A 169 1.18 2.66 15.60
C ALA A 169 2.22 2.95 14.51
N LEU A 170 2.32 2.11 13.48
CA LEU A 170 3.22 2.30 12.35
C LEU A 170 2.94 3.60 11.59
N ALA A 171 1.66 3.89 11.31
CA ALA A 171 1.28 5.10 10.59
C ALA A 171 1.55 6.38 11.41
N LEU A 172 1.35 6.34 12.72
CA LEU A 172 1.66 7.45 13.62
C LEU A 172 3.17 7.71 13.65
N GLU A 173 3.98 6.69 13.90
CA GLU A 173 5.43 6.79 13.92
C GLU A 173 5.97 7.37 12.61
N THR A 174 5.58 6.77 11.47
CA THR A 174 6.02 7.20 10.15
C THR A 174 5.55 8.62 9.83
N SER A 175 4.33 9.00 10.21
CA SER A 175 3.82 10.36 9.97
C SER A 175 4.64 11.41 10.72
N VAL A 176 4.97 11.14 12.00
CA VAL A 176 5.79 12.04 12.83
C VAL A 176 7.21 12.12 12.30
N GLU A 177 7.82 10.98 11.99
CA GLU A 177 9.18 10.91 11.44
C GLU A 177 9.28 11.71 10.13
N ARG A 178 8.37 11.47 9.18
CA ARG A 178 8.33 12.20 7.89
C ARG A 178 8.15 13.68 8.08
N PHE A 179 7.24 14.08 8.95
CA PHE A 179 7.02 15.50 9.23
C PHE A 179 8.31 16.18 9.68
N VAL A 180 9.02 15.59 10.65
CA VAL A 180 10.26 16.16 11.18
C VAL A 180 11.40 16.14 10.17
N LEU A 181 11.59 15.01 9.46
CA LEU A 181 12.69 14.86 8.51
C LEU A 181 12.50 15.75 7.27
N TYR A 182 11.30 15.78 6.71
CA TYR A 182 11.02 16.52 5.49
C TYR A 182 11.01 18.04 5.74
N GLU A 183 10.49 18.48 6.88
CA GLU A 183 10.53 19.89 7.28
C GLU A 183 11.98 20.37 7.44
N ARG A 184 12.84 19.59 8.13
CA ARG A 184 14.25 19.90 8.25
C ARG A 184 14.99 19.90 6.91
N ALA A 185 14.66 18.97 6.01
CA ALA A 185 15.28 18.89 4.69
C ALA A 185 14.95 20.14 3.84
N LEU A 186 13.67 20.54 3.84
CA LEU A 186 13.21 21.72 3.11
C LEU A 186 13.81 23.04 3.66
N ARG A 187 13.94 23.18 4.99
CA ARG A 187 14.59 24.35 5.62
C ARG A 187 16.07 24.48 5.26
N ARG A 188 16.76 23.38 4.98
CA ARG A 188 18.18 23.42 4.59
C ARG A 188 18.38 23.72 3.10
N ALA A 189 17.35 23.60 2.31
CA ALA A 189 17.38 23.88 0.86
C ALA A 189 16.96 25.31 0.52
N THR A 190 16.43 26.05 1.48
CA THR A 190 16.15 27.51 1.43
C THR A 190 17.28 28.31 2.07
#